data_1a996e984f8eef487d21918df1b20c67
#
_entry.id   1a996e984f8eef487d21918df1b20c67
#
_cell.length_a   1.000
_cell.length_b   1.000
_cell.length_c   1.000
_cell.angle_alpha   90.00
_cell.angle_beta   90.00
_cell.angle_gamma   90.00
#
_symmetry.space_group_name_H-M   'P 1'
#
loop_
_entity.id
_entity.type
_entity.pdbx_description
1 polymer ?
#
loop_
_entity_poly.entity_id
_entity_poly.type
_entity_poly.pdbx_seq_one_letter_code
_entity_poly.pdbx_strand_id
1 'polypeptide(L)'
;LNSFEDIAKKEYEKSNNDILPFIFEEKQYWLKKARATKPDKIQKFFYKLFPFELLIPPIVKSSKEALLYEISKLEKFKELGINTPVISYKCEDFFVLEDSGNSVNAYLRSKDISEDRFYFFVDKLIFELSKIHNFSQFHGGSQLRNFTFKDDKVFVLDFEESFETDVDIKTLQYRDFLLFLLSFIKIKETNFKIDYEKIINKYCELTNNIEFKQKLIRFSKKLRFFLWLYEKEFIKKRVGSDVKYFFEFIQVLRNL
;
A
#
# COMPACT_ATOMS: atom_id res chain seq x y z
N LEU A 1 34.21 -20.38 0.95
CA LEU A 1 33.02 -19.69 0.43
C LEU A 1 32.18 -19.26 1.61
N ASN A 2 31.92 -17.96 1.74
CA ASN A 2 31.03 -17.47 2.79
C ASN A 2 29.61 -17.99 2.50
N SER A 3 28.92 -18.45 3.53
CA SER A 3 27.51 -18.89 3.39
C SER A 3 26.61 -17.68 3.08
N PHE A 4 25.40 -17.94 2.57
CA PHE A 4 24.40 -16.88 2.37
C PHE A 4 24.14 -16.09 3.66
N GLU A 5 24.05 -16.81 4.78
CA GLU A 5 23.85 -16.24 6.11
C GLU A 5 24.99 -15.28 6.52
N ASP A 6 26.27 -15.69 6.31
CA ASP A 6 27.43 -14.85 6.65
C ASP A 6 27.42 -13.55 5.84
N ILE A 7 27.06 -13.63 4.56
CA ILE A 7 26.96 -12.45 3.71
C ILE A 7 25.80 -11.54 4.15
N ALA A 8 24.62 -12.11 4.43
CA ALA A 8 23.48 -11.34 4.91
C ALA A 8 23.80 -10.61 6.23
N LYS A 9 24.45 -11.26 7.19
CA LYS A 9 24.91 -10.64 8.44
C LYS A 9 25.92 -9.53 8.21
N LYS A 10 26.87 -9.73 7.31
CA LYS A 10 27.85 -8.72 6.94
C LYS A 10 27.19 -7.49 6.28
N GLU A 11 26.21 -7.70 5.41
CA GLU A 11 25.45 -6.59 4.81
C GLU A 11 24.61 -5.84 5.87
N TYR A 12 24.01 -6.56 6.83
CA TYR A 12 23.33 -5.95 7.97
C TYR A 12 24.21 -4.98 8.75
N GLU A 13 25.46 -5.33 8.98
CA GLU A 13 26.43 -4.51 9.75
C GLU A 13 26.95 -3.29 8.98
N LYS A 14 27.04 -3.38 7.64
CA LYS A 14 27.64 -2.34 6.79
C LYS A 14 26.84 -1.04 6.69
N SER A 15 25.55 -1.06 6.88
CA SER A 15 24.69 0.08 6.60
C SER A 15 23.67 0.32 7.70
N ASN A 16 23.33 1.59 7.93
CA ASN A 16 22.27 2.00 8.84
C ASN A 16 20.88 2.10 8.15
N ASN A 17 20.82 1.83 6.86
CA ASN A 17 19.53 1.84 6.14
C ASN A 17 18.64 0.70 6.60
N ASP A 18 17.33 0.96 6.69
CA ASP A 18 16.34 -0.04 7.09
C ASP A 18 16.13 -1.12 6.01
N ILE A 19 16.36 -0.77 4.73
CA ILE A 19 16.22 -1.66 3.58
C ILE A 19 17.48 -1.54 2.72
N LEU A 20 18.10 -2.68 2.38
CA LEU A 20 19.35 -2.76 1.62
C LEU A 20 19.24 -3.80 0.50
N PRO A 21 19.62 -3.47 -0.74
CA PRO A 21 19.86 -4.48 -1.76
C PRO A 21 21.26 -5.08 -1.59
N PHE A 22 21.40 -6.37 -1.88
CA PHE A 22 22.71 -7.02 -2.04
C PHE A 22 22.63 -8.14 -3.08
N ILE A 23 23.79 -8.57 -3.58
CA ILE A 23 23.90 -9.63 -4.57
C ILE A 23 24.60 -10.83 -3.94
N PHE A 24 24.03 -12.01 -4.15
CA PHE A 24 24.62 -13.29 -3.82
C PHE A 24 24.40 -14.26 -4.98
N GLU A 25 25.47 -14.92 -5.47
CA GLU A 25 25.43 -15.85 -6.61
C GLU A 25 24.64 -15.27 -7.82
N GLU A 26 24.99 -14.04 -8.21
CA GLU A 26 24.38 -13.29 -9.35
C GLU A 26 22.88 -12.95 -9.17
N LYS A 27 22.27 -13.28 -8.02
CA LYS A 27 20.88 -12.93 -7.70
C LYS A 27 20.81 -11.75 -6.76
N GLN A 28 19.84 -10.88 -6.99
CA GLN A 28 19.56 -9.76 -6.10
C GLN A 28 18.63 -10.19 -4.97
N TYR A 29 18.93 -9.68 -3.77
CA TYR A 29 18.15 -9.85 -2.55
C TYR A 29 17.95 -8.50 -1.87
N TRP A 30 16.95 -8.45 -0.98
CA TRP A 30 16.61 -7.27 -0.19
C TRP A 30 16.62 -7.64 1.28
N LEU A 31 17.53 -7.06 2.05
CA LEU A 31 17.57 -7.18 3.50
C LEU A 31 16.69 -6.09 4.11
N LYS A 32 15.73 -6.47 4.96
CA LYS A 32 14.87 -5.54 5.72
C LYS A 32 15.14 -5.70 7.20
N LYS A 33 15.57 -4.60 7.87
CA LYS A 33 15.88 -4.56 9.30
C LYS A 33 14.64 -4.42 10.15
N ALA A 34 14.70 -4.97 11.37
CA ALA A 34 13.69 -4.76 12.38
C ALA A 34 13.59 -3.28 12.76
N ARG A 35 12.39 -2.69 12.64
CA ARG A 35 12.14 -1.30 12.96
C ARG A 35 10.85 -1.14 13.76
N ALA A 36 10.92 -0.41 14.89
CA ALA A 36 9.74 -0.07 15.65
C ALA A 36 8.80 0.84 14.85
N THR A 37 7.50 0.58 14.92
CA THR A 37 6.51 1.48 14.35
C THR A 37 6.37 2.72 15.23
N LYS A 38 6.34 3.91 14.61
CA LYS A 38 6.21 5.18 15.35
C LYS A 38 4.74 5.56 15.47
N PRO A 39 4.27 6.00 16.67
CA PRO A 39 2.91 6.49 16.82
C PRO A 39 2.75 7.82 16.07
N ASP A 40 1.76 7.89 15.18
CA ASP A 40 1.35 9.17 14.60
C ASP A 40 0.30 9.84 15.51
N LYS A 41 0.76 10.77 16.34
CA LYS A 41 -0.10 11.53 17.27
C LYS A 41 -1.09 12.41 16.52
N ILE A 42 -0.71 12.91 15.35
CA ILE A 42 -1.54 13.77 14.51
C ILE A 42 -2.68 12.94 13.91
N GLN A 43 -2.37 11.77 13.36
CA GLN A 43 -3.37 10.83 12.84
C GLN A 43 -4.37 10.44 13.94
N LYS A 44 -3.89 10.07 15.14
CA LYS A 44 -4.75 9.73 16.29
C LYS A 44 -5.66 10.89 16.70
N PHE A 45 -5.15 12.12 16.72
CA PHE A 45 -5.93 13.30 17.03
C PHE A 45 -7.04 13.52 15.99
N PHE A 46 -6.70 13.48 14.71
CA PHE A 46 -7.69 13.65 13.64
C PHE A 46 -8.71 12.51 13.62
N TYR A 47 -8.31 11.27 13.91
CA TYR A 47 -9.25 10.16 14.00
C TYR A 47 -10.30 10.35 15.10
N LYS A 48 -9.91 10.92 16.24
CA LYS A 48 -10.87 11.26 17.31
C LYS A 48 -11.89 12.32 16.90
N LEU A 49 -11.47 13.29 16.09
CA LEU A 49 -12.36 14.37 15.60
C LEU A 49 -13.21 13.92 14.42
N PHE A 50 -12.62 13.12 13.55
CA PHE A 50 -13.21 12.67 12.29
C PHE A 50 -12.91 11.19 12.10
N PRO A 51 -13.74 10.29 12.67
CA PRO A 51 -13.52 8.85 12.62
C PRO A 51 -13.87 8.28 11.24
N PHE A 52 -12.96 8.42 10.29
CA PHE A 52 -13.08 7.75 9.00
C PHE A 52 -11.89 6.83 8.74
N GLU A 53 -12.14 5.85 7.90
CA GLU A 53 -11.34 4.64 7.76
C GLU A 53 -9.87 4.91 7.41
N LEU A 54 -9.58 5.94 6.60
CA LEU A 54 -8.19 6.32 6.27
C LEU A 54 -7.37 6.74 7.50
N LEU A 55 -8.02 7.23 8.53
CA LEU A 55 -7.37 7.74 9.74
C LEU A 55 -7.27 6.69 10.87
N ILE A 56 -7.80 5.47 10.69
CA ILE A 56 -7.66 4.41 11.69
C ILE A 56 -6.18 4.24 12.04
N PRO A 57 -5.78 4.47 13.29
CA PRO A 57 -4.37 4.41 13.67
C PRO A 57 -3.92 2.95 13.78
N PRO A 58 -2.74 2.60 13.24
CA PRO A 58 -2.17 1.27 13.44
C PRO A 58 -1.69 1.11 14.88
N ILE A 59 -1.57 -0.15 15.32
CA ILE A 59 -0.96 -0.53 16.60
C ILE A 59 0.53 -0.22 16.53
N VAL A 60 1.04 0.41 17.59
CA VAL A 60 2.47 0.66 17.76
C VAL A 60 3.15 -0.62 18.23
N LYS A 61 4.20 -1.03 17.54
CA LYS A 61 4.97 -2.25 17.80
C LYS A 61 6.43 -1.92 18.08
N SER A 62 7.06 -2.70 18.94
CA SER A 62 8.52 -2.75 19.03
C SER A 62 9.14 -3.28 17.73
N SER A 63 10.45 -3.12 17.54
CA SER A 63 11.14 -3.60 16.34
C SER A 63 10.94 -5.10 16.13
N LYS A 64 11.06 -5.90 17.19
CA LYS A 64 10.88 -7.36 17.14
C LYS A 64 9.45 -7.75 16.81
N GLU A 65 8.45 -7.11 17.42
CA GLU A 65 7.04 -7.38 17.13
C GLU A 65 6.68 -7.01 15.69
N ALA A 66 7.17 -5.88 15.17
CA ALA A 66 6.93 -5.46 13.80
C ALA A 66 7.55 -6.44 12.80
N LEU A 67 8.79 -6.87 13.03
CA LEU A 67 9.48 -7.87 12.21
C LEU A 67 8.72 -9.20 12.18
N LEU A 68 8.38 -9.74 13.35
CA LEU A 68 7.65 -11.01 13.45
C LEU A 68 6.27 -10.94 12.81
N TYR A 69 5.57 -9.82 12.98
CA TYR A 69 4.27 -9.60 12.36
C TYR A 69 4.37 -9.60 10.82
N GLU A 70 5.34 -8.88 10.25
CA GLU A 70 5.53 -8.83 8.80
C GLU A 70 5.94 -10.19 8.23
N ILE A 71 6.87 -10.90 8.87
CA ILE A 71 7.27 -12.26 8.49
C ILE A 71 6.05 -13.19 8.50
N SER A 72 5.27 -13.21 9.58
CA SER A 72 4.10 -14.08 9.71
C SER A 72 3.06 -13.80 8.62
N LYS A 73 2.89 -12.53 8.26
CA LYS A 73 1.95 -12.11 7.22
C LYS A 73 2.43 -12.49 5.82
N LEU A 74 3.72 -12.36 5.53
CA LEU A 74 4.34 -12.83 4.28
C LEU A 74 4.17 -14.35 4.11
N GLU A 75 4.46 -15.12 5.15
CA GLU A 75 4.31 -16.58 5.14
C GLU A 75 2.84 -16.99 4.94
N LYS A 76 1.92 -16.40 5.69
CA LYS A 76 0.48 -16.61 5.55
C LYS A 76 -0.04 -16.29 4.14
N PHE A 77 0.40 -15.17 3.58
CA PHE A 77 -0.06 -14.77 2.24
C PHE A 77 0.48 -15.71 1.17
N LYS A 78 1.71 -16.19 1.30
CA LYS A 78 2.29 -17.22 0.43
C LYS A 78 1.47 -18.51 0.48
N GLU A 79 1.07 -18.98 1.67
CA GLU A 79 0.21 -20.15 1.86
C GLU A 79 -1.17 -19.98 1.19
N LEU A 80 -1.73 -18.75 1.20
CA LEU A 80 -2.97 -18.40 0.52
C LEU A 80 -2.82 -18.20 -1.00
N GLY A 81 -1.62 -18.41 -1.57
CA GLY A 81 -1.36 -18.21 -2.98
C GLY A 81 -1.34 -16.75 -3.44
N ILE A 82 -1.20 -15.80 -2.50
CA ILE A 82 -0.96 -14.40 -2.80
C ILE A 82 0.52 -14.24 -3.15
N ASN A 83 0.82 -13.51 -4.23
CA ASN A 83 2.20 -13.32 -4.65
C ASN A 83 2.94 -12.39 -3.69
N THR A 84 3.82 -12.94 -2.88
CA THR A 84 4.75 -12.23 -1.99
C THR A 84 6.18 -12.64 -2.30
N PRO A 85 7.19 -11.79 -2.07
CA PRO A 85 8.58 -12.19 -2.17
C PRO A 85 8.88 -13.39 -1.25
N VAL A 86 9.78 -14.24 -1.69
CA VAL A 86 10.22 -15.40 -0.88
C VAL A 86 11.16 -14.91 0.21
N ILE A 87 10.94 -15.36 1.44
CA ILE A 87 11.88 -15.15 2.54
C ILE A 87 13.00 -16.18 2.40
N SER A 88 14.21 -15.71 2.09
CA SER A 88 15.42 -16.55 1.93
C SER A 88 16.19 -16.74 3.23
N TYR A 89 16.08 -15.79 4.17
CA TYR A 89 16.69 -15.87 5.49
C TYR A 89 15.91 -15.01 6.49
N LYS A 90 15.88 -15.43 7.75
CA LYS A 90 15.27 -14.64 8.85
C LYS A 90 16.01 -14.88 10.16
N CYS A 91 16.17 -13.84 10.96
CA CYS A 91 16.70 -13.86 12.33
C CYS A 91 15.94 -12.87 13.21
N GLU A 92 16.45 -12.57 14.42
CA GLU A 92 15.77 -11.66 15.34
C GLU A 92 15.84 -10.17 14.92
N ASP A 93 16.87 -9.79 14.14
CA ASP A 93 17.18 -8.40 13.82
C ASP A 93 16.75 -8.00 12.39
N PHE A 94 16.64 -8.97 11.47
CA PHE A 94 16.31 -8.71 10.07
C PHE A 94 15.79 -9.97 9.36
N PHE A 95 15.22 -9.76 8.19
CA PHE A 95 14.96 -10.85 7.22
C PHE A 95 15.42 -10.45 5.82
N VAL A 96 15.57 -11.44 4.95
CA VAL A 96 16.01 -11.27 3.58
C VAL A 96 14.95 -11.82 2.63
N LEU A 97 14.57 -11.00 1.66
CA LEU A 97 13.65 -11.33 0.60
C LEU A 97 14.39 -11.53 -0.72
N GLU A 98 13.91 -12.47 -1.54
CA GLU A 98 14.27 -12.49 -2.95
C GLU A 98 13.74 -11.25 -3.65
N ASP A 99 14.48 -10.80 -4.68
CA ASP A 99 14.03 -9.69 -5.51
C ASP A 99 12.73 -10.03 -6.25
N SER A 100 11.73 -9.19 -6.10
CA SER A 100 10.41 -9.28 -6.75
C SER A 100 10.20 -8.27 -7.87
N GLY A 101 11.28 -7.69 -8.36
CA GLY A 101 11.28 -6.78 -9.50
C GLY A 101 11.04 -5.31 -9.15
N ASN A 102 10.75 -4.52 -10.17
CA ASN A 102 10.60 -3.08 -10.03
C ASN A 102 9.23 -2.68 -9.49
N SER A 103 9.19 -1.54 -8.78
CA SER A 103 7.92 -0.99 -8.29
C SER A 103 6.94 -0.71 -9.43
N VAL A 104 5.70 -1.19 -9.29
CA VAL A 104 4.62 -0.89 -10.25
C VAL A 104 4.36 0.62 -10.34
N ASN A 105 4.53 1.34 -9.23
CA ASN A 105 4.43 2.80 -9.23
C ASN A 105 5.40 3.47 -10.22
N ALA A 106 6.61 2.92 -10.40
CA ALA A 106 7.57 3.43 -11.37
C ALA A 106 7.09 3.22 -12.83
N TYR A 107 6.51 2.06 -13.13
CA TYR A 107 5.92 1.80 -14.44
C TYR A 107 4.73 2.71 -14.75
N LEU A 108 3.81 2.87 -13.80
CA LEU A 108 2.61 3.71 -13.98
C LEU A 108 2.93 5.20 -14.11
N ARG A 109 4.09 5.64 -13.63
CA ARG A 109 4.58 7.03 -13.73
C ARG A 109 5.56 7.25 -14.88
N SER A 110 5.74 6.27 -15.75
CA SER A 110 6.52 6.47 -16.97
C SER A 110 5.80 7.46 -17.90
N LYS A 111 6.52 8.48 -18.38
CA LYS A 111 5.96 9.50 -19.27
C LYS A 111 5.41 8.93 -20.59
N ASP A 112 5.97 7.80 -21.02
CA ASP A 112 5.65 7.16 -22.30
C ASP A 112 4.68 5.97 -22.15
N ILE A 113 4.07 5.80 -20.97
CA ILE A 113 3.14 4.70 -20.77
C ILE A 113 1.88 4.91 -21.61
N SER A 114 1.54 3.90 -22.43
CA SER A 114 0.26 3.88 -23.14
C SER A 114 -0.89 3.58 -22.18
N GLU A 115 -2.10 4.01 -22.54
CA GLU A 115 -3.32 3.74 -21.75
C GLU A 115 -3.53 2.23 -21.55
N ASP A 116 -3.35 1.42 -22.60
CA ASP A 116 -3.47 -0.05 -22.53
C ASP A 116 -2.46 -0.65 -21.56
N ARG A 117 -1.20 -0.20 -21.59
CA ARG A 117 -0.17 -0.68 -20.66
C ARG A 117 -0.43 -0.25 -19.23
N PHE A 118 -0.96 0.94 -19.04
CA PHE A 118 -1.40 1.43 -17.73
C PHE A 118 -2.48 0.52 -17.13
N TYR A 119 -3.56 0.25 -17.88
CA TYR A 119 -4.64 -0.61 -17.40
C TYR A 119 -4.23 -2.08 -17.28
N PHE A 120 -3.28 -2.56 -18.05
CA PHE A 120 -2.68 -3.88 -17.83
C PHE A 120 -2.09 -4.00 -16.40
N PHE A 121 -1.34 -3.00 -15.93
CA PHE A 121 -0.83 -3.01 -14.55
C PHE A 121 -1.96 -2.81 -13.53
N VAL A 122 -2.89 -1.92 -13.79
CA VAL A 122 -4.04 -1.68 -12.91
C VAL A 122 -4.84 -2.96 -12.69
N ASP A 123 -5.13 -3.71 -13.74
CA ASP A 123 -5.87 -4.97 -13.66
C ASP A 123 -5.13 -6.02 -12.80
N LYS A 124 -3.82 -6.14 -12.97
CA LYS A 124 -3.00 -7.05 -12.15
C LYS A 124 -2.94 -6.61 -10.68
N LEU A 125 -2.85 -5.31 -10.41
CA LEU A 125 -2.89 -4.76 -9.04
C LEU A 125 -4.23 -5.04 -8.37
N ILE A 126 -5.34 -4.76 -9.07
CA ILE A 126 -6.69 -5.03 -8.57
C ILE A 126 -6.86 -6.51 -8.28
N PHE A 127 -6.38 -7.38 -9.18
CA PHE A 127 -6.47 -8.84 -9.01
C PHE A 127 -5.78 -9.30 -7.72
N GLU A 128 -4.52 -8.86 -7.47
CA GLU A 128 -3.80 -9.26 -6.24
C GLU A 128 -4.44 -8.66 -4.97
N LEU A 129 -4.88 -7.41 -4.99
CA LEU A 129 -5.60 -6.81 -3.87
C LEU A 129 -6.93 -7.53 -3.59
N SER A 130 -7.65 -7.91 -4.65
CA SER A 130 -8.91 -8.66 -4.54
C SER A 130 -8.70 -10.05 -3.95
N LYS A 131 -7.61 -10.74 -4.30
CA LYS A 131 -7.25 -12.03 -3.67
C LYS A 131 -7.10 -11.89 -2.16
N ILE A 132 -6.34 -10.87 -1.70
CA ILE A 132 -6.16 -10.59 -0.26
C ILE A 132 -7.52 -10.45 0.41
N HIS A 133 -8.42 -9.64 -0.16
CA HIS A 133 -9.72 -9.36 0.43
C HIS A 133 -10.68 -10.55 0.39
N ASN A 134 -10.63 -11.35 -0.67
CA ASN A 134 -11.45 -12.56 -0.79
C ASN A 134 -11.05 -13.65 0.21
N PHE A 135 -9.78 -13.71 0.62
CA PHE A 135 -9.33 -14.55 1.72
C PHE A 135 -9.61 -13.97 3.11
N SER A 136 -10.49 -12.96 3.22
CA SER A 136 -10.80 -12.27 4.49
C SER A 136 -9.53 -11.73 5.17
N GLN A 137 -8.59 -11.23 4.39
CA GLN A 137 -7.39 -10.56 4.84
C GLN A 137 -7.44 -9.07 4.44
N PHE A 138 -6.48 -8.31 4.95
CA PHE A 138 -6.22 -6.92 4.54
C PHE A 138 -4.72 -6.74 4.34
N HIS A 139 -4.33 -5.77 3.51
CA HIS A 139 -2.93 -5.39 3.29
C HIS A 139 -2.40 -4.57 4.48
N GLY A 140 -3.10 -3.51 4.83
CA GLY A 140 -2.70 -2.49 5.81
C GLY A 140 -2.21 -1.20 5.17
N GLY A 141 -1.42 -1.29 4.10
CA GLY A 141 -0.83 -0.14 3.39
C GLY A 141 -0.84 -0.30 1.88
N SER A 142 -1.98 -0.57 1.24
CA SER A 142 -2.14 -0.92 -0.18
C SER A 142 -1.86 0.22 -1.18
N GLN A 143 -0.80 1.00 -0.94
CA GLN A 143 -0.35 2.04 -1.86
C GLN A 143 0.45 1.42 -3.02
N LEU A 144 0.41 2.05 -4.21
CA LEU A 144 1.10 1.55 -5.43
C LEU A 144 2.60 1.28 -5.24
N ARG A 145 3.27 1.97 -4.33
CA ARG A 145 4.69 1.75 -4.01
C ARG A 145 4.97 0.39 -3.35
N ASN A 146 3.94 -0.22 -2.75
CA ASN A 146 4.02 -1.50 -2.06
C ASN A 146 3.67 -2.69 -2.97
N PHE A 147 3.72 -2.46 -4.28
CA PHE A 147 3.57 -3.48 -5.30
C PHE A 147 4.76 -3.44 -6.27
N THR A 148 5.31 -4.62 -6.57
CA THR A 148 6.38 -4.81 -7.56
C THR A 148 5.91 -5.71 -8.69
N PHE A 149 6.66 -5.73 -9.79
CA PHE A 149 6.32 -6.53 -10.97
C PHE A 149 7.56 -7.26 -11.49
N LYS A 150 7.44 -8.56 -11.62
CA LYS A 150 8.47 -9.46 -12.14
C LYS A 150 7.80 -10.68 -12.77
N ASP A 151 8.33 -11.16 -13.91
CA ASP A 151 7.89 -12.39 -14.59
C ASP A 151 6.36 -12.45 -14.78
N ASP A 152 5.79 -11.37 -15.28
CA ASP A 152 4.36 -11.17 -15.53
C ASP A 152 3.45 -11.24 -14.28
N LYS A 153 4.02 -11.15 -13.07
CA LYS A 153 3.30 -11.18 -11.80
C LYS A 153 3.50 -9.90 -11.02
N VAL A 154 2.43 -9.48 -10.34
CA VAL A 154 2.50 -8.44 -9.31
C VAL A 154 2.76 -9.12 -7.97
N PHE A 155 3.74 -8.61 -7.22
CA PHE A 155 4.07 -9.03 -5.86
C PHE A 155 3.66 -7.94 -4.87
N VAL A 156 3.22 -8.35 -3.70
CA VAL A 156 2.74 -7.47 -2.64
C VAL A 156 3.76 -7.41 -1.51
N LEU A 157 4.05 -6.20 -1.02
CA LEU A 157 5.11 -5.90 -0.06
C LEU A 157 4.58 -5.08 1.11
N ASP A 158 5.40 -4.99 2.18
CA ASP A 158 5.28 -4.00 3.26
C ASP A 158 4.02 -4.16 4.12
N PHE A 159 3.97 -5.25 4.86
CA PHE A 159 2.85 -5.61 5.74
C PHE A 159 3.06 -5.18 7.19
N GLU A 160 3.61 -4.01 7.45
CA GLU A 160 3.93 -3.57 8.82
C GLU A 160 2.71 -3.17 9.65
N GLU A 161 1.62 -2.72 9.02
CA GLU A 161 0.47 -2.19 9.75
C GLU A 161 -0.45 -3.30 10.28
N SER A 162 -0.78 -3.22 11.57
CA SER A 162 -1.83 -3.99 12.23
C SER A 162 -2.76 -3.06 12.97
N PHE A 163 -3.97 -3.52 13.24
CA PHE A 163 -5.02 -2.71 13.86
C PHE A 163 -5.62 -3.46 15.04
N GLU A 164 -6.36 -2.73 15.90
CA GLU A 164 -7.07 -3.33 17.03
C GLU A 164 -8.04 -4.40 16.56
N THR A 165 -8.21 -5.44 17.35
CA THR A 165 -8.99 -6.64 16.99
C THR A 165 -10.49 -6.39 16.87
N ASP A 166 -10.99 -5.29 17.43
CA ASP A 166 -12.38 -4.85 17.36
C ASP A 166 -12.71 -4.13 16.04
N VAL A 167 -11.70 -3.78 15.23
CA VAL A 167 -11.93 -3.19 13.92
C VAL A 167 -12.34 -4.28 12.94
N ASP A 168 -13.55 -4.16 12.42
CA ASP A 168 -14.10 -5.10 11.44
C ASP A 168 -13.24 -5.23 10.18
N ILE A 169 -13.08 -6.46 9.69
CA ILE A 169 -12.25 -6.79 8.52
C ILE A 169 -12.69 -6.03 7.25
N LYS A 170 -14.00 -5.86 7.03
CA LYS A 170 -14.53 -5.11 5.89
C LYS A 170 -14.15 -3.61 5.96
N THR A 171 -14.05 -3.07 7.16
CA THR A 171 -13.56 -1.70 7.39
C THR A 171 -12.09 -1.57 7.03
N LEU A 172 -11.24 -2.55 7.39
CA LEU A 172 -9.83 -2.57 7.01
C LEU A 172 -9.64 -2.78 5.51
N GLN A 173 -10.43 -3.63 4.88
CA GLN A 173 -10.44 -3.82 3.42
C GLN A 173 -10.89 -2.54 2.68
N TYR A 174 -11.88 -1.83 3.23
CA TYR A 174 -12.30 -0.56 2.65
C TYR A 174 -11.22 0.52 2.81
N ARG A 175 -10.51 0.56 3.95
CA ARG A 175 -9.35 1.42 4.15
C ARG A 175 -8.26 1.13 3.13
N ASP A 176 -7.94 -0.13 2.90
CA ASP A 176 -6.99 -0.55 1.87
C ASP A 176 -7.42 -0.05 0.49
N PHE A 177 -8.68 -0.23 0.13
CA PHE A 177 -9.19 0.21 -1.15
C PHE A 177 -9.14 1.75 -1.32
N LEU A 178 -9.42 2.51 -0.26
CA LEU A 178 -9.24 3.97 -0.25
C LEU A 178 -7.77 4.37 -0.47
N LEU A 179 -6.82 3.73 0.23
CA LEU A 179 -5.39 3.99 0.07
C LEU A 179 -4.90 3.64 -1.34
N PHE A 180 -5.39 2.55 -1.89
CA PHE A 180 -5.12 2.12 -3.26
C PHE A 180 -5.58 3.18 -4.26
N LEU A 181 -6.84 3.60 -4.21
CA LEU A 181 -7.39 4.63 -5.09
C LEU A 181 -6.70 5.98 -4.93
N LEU A 182 -6.43 6.39 -3.67
CA LEU A 182 -5.74 7.65 -3.37
C LEU A 182 -4.33 7.70 -3.99
N SER A 183 -3.66 6.57 -4.10
CA SER A 183 -2.31 6.54 -4.66
C SER A 183 -2.25 6.86 -6.17
N PHE A 184 -3.33 6.64 -6.92
CA PHE A 184 -3.41 7.02 -8.34
C PHE A 184 -3.52 8.54 -8.55
N ILE A 185 -4.04 9.29 -7.58
CA ILE A 185 -4.13 10.76 -7.66
C ILE A 185 -2.74 11.41 -7.82
N LYS A 186 -1.71 10.74 -7.29
CA LYS A 186 -0.32 11.22 -7.36
C LYS A 186 0.34 11.00 -8.72
N ILE A 187 -0.30 10.26 -9.63
CA ILE A 187 0.19 10.04 -10.99
C ILE A 187 -0.25 11.22 -11.85
N LYS A 188 0.71 12.01 -12.31
CA LYS A 188 0.49 13.22 -13.14
C LYS A 188 1.19 13.12 -14.50
N GLU A 189 1.88 12.01 -14.72
CA GLU A 189 2.75 11.81 -15.88
C GLU A 189 1.99 11.29 -17.12
N THR A 190 0.77 10.75 -16.94
CA THR A 190 -0.05 10.22 -18.05
C THR A 190 -0.60 11.33 -18.93
N ASN A 191 -0.67 11.07 -20.24
CA ASN A 191 -1.29 11.94 -21.25
C ASN A 191 -2.80 11.66 -21.45
N PHE A 192 -3.38 10.78 -20.64
CA PHE A 192 -4.80 10.42 -20.63
C PHE A 192 -5.37 10.58 -19.21
N LYS A 193 -6.70 10.67 -19.12
CA LYS A 193 -7.41 10.76 -17.85
C LYS A 193 -7.62 9.37 -17.27
N ILE A 194 -7.20 9.16 -16.02
CA ILE A 194 -7.43 7.92 -15.30
C ILE A 194 -8.93 7.75 -15.02
N ASP A 195 -9.51 6.64 -15.47
CA ASP A 195 -10.90 6.27 -15.25
C ASP A 195 -11.05 5.53 -13.91
N TYR A 196 -11.38 6.28 -12.87
CA TYR A 196 -11.60 5.73 -11.53
C TYR A 196 -12.85 4.85 -11.45
N GLU A 197 -13.87 5.12 -12.25
CA GLU A 197 -15.07 4.31 -12.26
C GLU A 197 -14.77 2.90 -12.77
N LYS A 198 -13.98 2.78 -13.83
CA LYS A 198 -13.48 1.50 -14.34
C LYS A 198 -12.71 0.71 -13.27
N ILE A 199 -11.78 1.38 -12.55
CA ILE A 199 -11.00 0.76 -11.47
C ILE A 199 -11.92 0.25 -10.35
N ILE A 200 -12.86 1.09 -9.90
CA ILE A 200 -13.78 0.77 -8.81
C ILE A 200 -14.72 -0.38 -9.20
N ASN A 201 -15.31 -0.32 -10.39
CA ASN A 201 -16.22 -1.37 -10.86
C ASN A 201 -15.49 -2.71 -10.95
N LYS A 202 -14.27 -2.74 -11.53
CA LYS A 202 -13.46 -3.96 -11.64
C LYS A 202 -13.14 -4.56 -10.27
N TYR A 203 -12.75 -3.74 -9.29
CA TYR A 203 -12.51 -4.20 -7.93
C TYR A 203 -13.79 -4.77 -7.29
N CYS A 204 -14.91 -4.06 -7.40
CA CYS A 204 -16.19 -4.50 -6.84
C CYS A 204 -16.66 -5.83 -7.46
N GLU A 205 -16.47 -6.02 -8.77
CA GLU A 205 -16.78 -7.28 -9.45
C GLU A 205 -15.94 -8.46 -8.91
N LEU A 206 -14.64 -8.26 -8.71
CA LEU A 206 -13.73 -9.31 -8.25
C LEU A 206 -13.89 -9.66 -6.76
N THR A 207 -14.41 -8.75 -5.94
CA THR A 207 -14.56 -8.95 -4.49
C THR A 207 -16.00 -9.11 -4.02
N ASN A 208 -16.99 -8.96 -4.88
CA ASN A 208 -18.41 -8.83 -4.52
C ASN A 208 -18.71 -7.73 -3.49
N ASN A 209 -17.82 -6.74 -3.35
CA ASN A 209 -17.96 -5.61 -2.42
C ASN A 209 -18.66 -4.42 -3.11
N ILE A 210 -19.84 -4.66 -3.70
CA ILE A 210 -20.62 -3.63 -4.44
C ILE A 210 -20.93 -2.43 -3.54
N GLU A 211 -21.13 -2.67 -2.26
CA GLU A 211 -21.37 -1.64 -1.25
C GLU A 211 -20.21 -0.63 -1.12
N PHE A 212 -18.96 -1.00 -1.50
CA PHE A 212 -17.81 -0.09 -1.43
C PHE A 212 -17.97 1.09 -2.40
N LYS A 213 -18.52 0.89 -3.59
CA LYS A 213 -18.82 2.01 -4.49
C LYS A 213 -19.79 2.99 -3.86
N GLN A 214 -20.87 2.51 -3.25
CA GLN A 214 -21.83 3.37 -2.54
C GLN A 214 -21.21 4.03 -1.31
N LYS A 215 -20.30 3.32 -0.62
CA LYS A 215 -19.57 3.86 0.55
C LYS A 215 -18.64 4.99 0.13
N LEU A 216 -17.95 4.89 -1.02
CA LEU A 216 -17.13 5.95 -1.61
C LEU A 216 -17.96 7.21 -1.93
N ILE A 217 -19.13 7.03 -2.56
CA ILE A 217 -20.05 8.14 -2.86
C ILE A 217 -20.52 8.82 -1.57
N ARG A 218 -20.92 8.05 -0.55
CA ARG A 218 -21.31 8.61 0.76
C ARG A 218 -20.16 9.33 1.44
N PHE A 219 -18.94 8.78 1.36
CA PHE A 219 -17.74 9.39 1.90
C PHE A 219 -17.48 10.77 1.28
N SER A 220 -17.55 10.88 -0.05
CA SER A 220 -17.36 12.16 -0.73
C SER A 220 -18.45 13.20 -0.34
N LYS A 221 -19.69 12.76 -0.15
CA LYS A 221 -20.79 13.63 0.30
C LYS A 221 -20.57 14.16 1.72
N LYS A 222 -20.11 13.33 2.65
CA LYS A 222 -19.80 13.74 4.03
C LYS A 222 -18.69 14.80 4.08
N LEU A 223 -17.73 14.75 3.14
CA LEU A 223 -16.61 15.67 3.10
C LEU A 223 -16.89 16.95 2.28
N ARG A 224 -18.12 17.13 1.79
CA ARG A 224 -18.52 18.28 0.94
C ARG A 224 -18.25 19.64 1.59
N PHE A 225 -18.49 19.77 2.90
CA PHE A 225 -18.21 21.00 3.62
C PHE A 225 -16.72 21.31 3.68
N PHE A 226 -15.89 20.28 3.96
CA PHE A 226 -14.43 20.43 4.01
C PHE A 226 -13.84 20.74 2.64
N LEU A 227 -14.42 20.15 1.58
CA LEU A 227 -14.03 20.45 0.21
C LEU A 227 -14.34 21.91 -0.13
N TRP A 228 -15.51 22.43 0.24
CA TRP A 228 -15.87 23.82 0.06
C TRP A 228 -14.91 24.77 0.81
N LEU A 229 -14.49 24.42 2.04
CA LEU A 229 -13.46 25.15 2.77
C LEU A 229 -12.12 25.12 2.04
N TYR A 230 -11.70 23.94 1.58
CA TYR A 230 -10.43 23.76 0.85
C TYR A 230 -10.38 24.58 -0.44
N GLU A 231 -11.51 24.79 -1.14
CA GLU A 231 -11.59 25.59 -2.37
C GLU A 231 -11.30 27.08 -2.14
N LYS A 232 -11.26 27.54 -0.87
CA LYS A 232 -10.83 28.91 -0.55
C LYS A 232 -9.32 29.04 -0.77
N GLU A 233 -8.91 29.98 -1.63
CA GLU A 233 -7.52 30.23 -2.03
C GLU A 233 -6.54 30.34 -0.83
N PHE A 234 -6.99 30.99 0.26
CA PHE A 234 -6.23 31.13 1.48
C PHE A 234 -5.87 29.78 2.14
N ILE A 235 -6.79 28.80 2.16
CA ILE A 235 -6.59 27.47 2.72
C ILE A 235 -5.74 26.64 1.77
N LYS A 236 -6.10 26.63 0.48
CA LYS A 236 -5.42 25.88 -0.56
C LYS A 236 -3.92 26.17 -0.66
N LYS A 237 -3.52 27.42 -0.40
CA LYS A 237 -2.11 27.83 -0.40
C LYS A 237 -1.31 27.37 0.83
N ARG A 238 -1.98 27.09 1.95
CA ARG A 238 -1.33 26.75 3.23
C ARG A 238 -1.27 25.25 3.55
N VAL A 239 -2.04 24.43 2.85
CA VAL A 239 -2.07 22.98 3.09
C VAL A 239 -0.96 22.27 2.32
N GLY A 240 -0.41 21.21 2.94
CA GLY A 240 0.61 20.37 2.34
C GLY A 240 0.10 19.55 1.14
N SER A 241 1.03 18.98 0.38
CA SER A 241 0.73 18.20 -0.84
C SER A 241 -0.23 17.04 -0.61
N ASP A 242 -0.08 16.31 0.50
CA ASP A 242 -0.94 15.15 0.79
C ASP A 242 -2.39 15.54 1.03
N VAL A 243 -2.62 16.72 1.67
CA VAL A 243 -3.97 17.28 1.84
C VAL A 243 -4.56 17.70 0.49
N LYS A 244 -3.75 18.27 -0.40
CA LYS A 244 -4.19 18.60 -1.77
C LYS A 244 -4.61 17.36 -2.54
N TYR A 245 -3.81 16.29 -2.55
CA TYR A 245 -4.15 15.03 -3.19
C TYR A 245 -5.39 14.38 -2.59
N PHE A 246 -5.56 14.47 -1.28
CA PHE A 246 -6.77 14.01 -0.64
C PHE A 246 -8.03 14.73 -1.15
N PHE A 247 -8.02 16.07 -1.23
CA PHE A 247 -9.17 16.81 -1.76
C PHE A 247 -9.38 16.62 -3.27
N GLU A 248 -8.33 16.47 -4.06
CA GLU A 248 -8.45 16.05 -5.46
C GLU A 248 -9.15 14.69 -5.58
N PHE A 249 -8.79 13.75 -4.71
CA PHE A 249 -9.46 12.45 -4.65
C PHE A 249 -10.95 12.57 -4.30
N ILE A 250 -11.31 13.41 -3.32
CA ILE A 250 -12.72 13.66 -2.99
C ILE A 250 -13.48 14.26 -4.17
N GLN A 251 -12.86 15.15 -4.96
CA GLN A 251 -13.46 15.68 -6.18
C GLN A 251 -13.72 14.58 -7.22
N VAL A 252 -12.77 13.66 -7.41
CA VAL A 252 -12.95 12.49 -8.29
C VAL A 252 -14.13 11.64 -7.82
N LEU A 253 -14.21 11.31 -6.54
CA LEU A 253 -15.30 10.48 -5.98
C LEU A 253 -16.69 11.14 -6.08
N ARG A 254 -16.76 12.46 -6.18
CA ARG A 254 -18.04 13.17 -6.39
C ARG A 254 -18.61 13.02 -7.80
N ASN A 255 -17.75 12.68 -8.75
CA ASN A 255 -18.12 12.54 -10.16
C ASN A 255 -18.44 11.06 -10.54
N LEU A 256 -18.45 10.16 -9.53
CA LEU A 256 -18.96 8.78 -9.63
C LEU A 256 -20.50 8.76 -9.51
#